data_870f7e67e50bc65b9de252992a5b7986
#
_entry.id   870f7e67e50bc65b9de252992a5b7986
#
_cell.length_a   1.000
_cell.length_b   1.000
_cell.length_c   1.000
_cell.angle_alpha   90.00
_cell.angle_beta   90.00
_cell.angle_gamma   90.00
#
_symmetry.space_group_name_H-M   'P 1'
#
loop_
_entity.id
_entity.type
_entity.pdbx_description
1 polymer ?
#
loop_
_entity_poly.entity_id
_entity_poly.type
_entity_poly.pdbx_seq_one_letter_code
_entity_poly.pdbx_strand_id
1 'polypeptide(L)'
;MLSIYGNKEDFFVSDLFTTLKNTIKGNNVKIVLPEGLDERILTAAGRLAEENILTPILVGNVEKIQEKAKGLGVSLESVEIYDPENFSEMDELVEAFVARRKGKVTPEDAAKILLDENYFGTMLVYLNKADGLVSGAAHSTADTVRPALQIIKTKEGVSKTSGVFIMVRGEEKYVFADCAINIAPDSQDLAEIAIESAKTARMFDID
;
A
#
# COMPACT_ATOMS: atom_id res chain seq x y z
N MET A 1 13.87 -21.21 39.20
CA MET A 1 13.70 -22.05 38.01
C MET A 1 12.94 -21.21 36.99
N LEU A 2 13.65 -20.41 36.18
CA LEU A 2 13.09 -19.47 35.22
C LEU A 2 12.72 -20.26 33.95
N SER A 3 11.42 -20.25 33.60
CA SER A 3 10.91 -20.86 32.39
C SER A 3 11.40 -20.08 31.17
N ILE A 4 12.38 -20.63 30.45
CA ILE A 4 12.85 -20.16 29.15
C ILE A 4 12.01 -20.86 28.07
N TYR A 5 10.73 -20.53 27.99
CA TYR A 5 9.89 -20.86 26.83
C TYR A 5 9.39 -19.52 26.23
N GLY A 6 10.27 -18.87 25.50
CA GLY A 6 9.82 -17.99 24.42
C GLY A 6 9.07 -18.88 23.42
N ASN A 7 7.84 -18.53 23.07
CA ASN A 7 7.03 -19.28 22.14
C ASN A 7 7.78 -19.42 20.81
N LYS A 8 7.93 -20.65 20.30
CA LYS A 8 8.50 -20.90 18.96
C LYS A 8 7.78 -20.09 17.87
N GLU A 9 6.49 -19.83 18.07
CA GLU A 9 5.65 -19.03 17.17
C GLU A 9 6.15 -17.60 17.00
N ASP A 10 6.59 -16.95 18.09
CA ASP A 10 7.12 -15.57 18.04
C ASP A 10 8.45 -15.49 17.27
N PHE A 11 9.25 -16.56 17.32
CA PHE A 11 10.54 -16.61 16.62
C PHE A 11 10.39 -16.67 15.10
N PHE A 12 9.43 -17.47 14.58
CA PHE A 12 9.23 -17.62 13.13
C PHE A 12 8.54 -16.43 12.49
N VAL A 13 7.57 -15.83 13.15
CA VAL A 13 6.95 -14.58 12.68
C VAL A 13 8.00 -13.46 12.65
N SER A 14 8.86 -13.38 13.66
CA SER A 14 9.95 -12.39 13.68
C SER A 14 10.96 -12.62 12.57
N ASP A 15 11.25 -13.85 12.18
CA ASP A 15 12.18 -14.18 11.09
C ASP A 15 11.63 -13.75 9.72
N LEU A 16 10.35 -14.04 9.41
CA LEU A 16 9.72 -13.58 8.16
C LEU A 16 9.78 -12.05 8.02
N PHE A 17 9.34 -11.32 9.04
CA PHE A 17 9.36 -9.85 8.99
C PHE A 17 10.78 -9.29 8.96
N THR A 18 11.71 -9.90 9.65
CA THR A 18 13.13 -9.53 9.63
C THR A 18 13.71 -9.73 8.24
N THR A 19 13.42 -10.85 7.59
CA THR A 19 13.85 -11.14 6.22
C THR A 19 13.27 -10.13 5.24
N LEU A 20 11.96 -9.83 5.31
CA LEU A 20 11.31 -8.84 4.45
C LEU A 20 11.90 -7.43 4.64
N LYS A 21 12.10 -7.00 5.89
CA LYS A 21 12.73 -5.71 6.19
C LYS A 21 14.14 -5.62 5.59
N ASN A 22 14.95 -6.67 5.75
CA ASN A 22 16.32 -6.71 5.21
C ASN A 22 16.34 -6.69 3.68
N THR A 23 15.35 -7.31 3.03
CA THR A 23 15.23 -7.29 1.56
C THR A 23 14.92 -5.89 1.02
N ILE A 24 14.13 -5.09 1.76
CA ILE A 24 13.73 -3.75 1.33
C ILE A 24 14.79 -2.70 1.71
N LYS A 25 15.42 -2.85 2.86
CA LYS A 25 16.36 -1.89 3.43
C LYS A 25 17.52 -1.56 2.48
N GLY A 26 17.74 -0.27 2.26
CA GLY A 26 18.80 0.22 1.38
C GLY A 26 18.44 0.34 -0.10
N ASN A 27 17.23 -0.05 -0.50
CA ASN A 27 16.76 0.05 -1.88
C ASN A 27 16.00 1.35 -2.19
N ASN A 28 15.99 2.31 -1.26
CA ASN A 28 15.30 3.61 -1.39
C ASN A 28 13.82 3.49 -1.79
N VAL A 29 13.15 2.44 -1.34
CA VAL A 29 11.73 2.19 -1.63
C VAL A 29 10.87 3.29 -1.02
N LYS A 30 9.94 3.84 -1.80
CA LYS A 30 8.96 4.85 -1.36
C LYS A 30 7.56 4.26 -1.33
N ILE A 31 6.89 4.34 -0.17
CA ILE A 31 5.52 3.84 -0.01
C ILE A 31 4.59 4.97 0.40
N VAL A 32 3.52 5.15 -0.38
CA VAL A 32 2.45 6.11 -0.07
C VAL A 32 1.53 5.54 0.99
N LEU A 33 1.28 6.34 2.01
CA LEU A 33 0.34 6.11 3.10
C LEU A 33 -0.71 7.22 3.07
N PRO A 34 -1.84 7.04 2.34
CA PRO A 34 -2.79 8.12 2.07
C PRO A 34 -3.44 8.70 3.31
N GLU A 35 -3.58 7.90 4.36
CA GLU A 35 -4.31 8.26 5.58
C GLU A 35 -3.43 9.00 6.59
N GLY A 36 -2.78 10.10 6.14
CA GLY A 36 -1.75 10.83 6.89
C GLY A 36 -2.20 11.41 8.23
N LEU A 37 -3.51 11.51 8.49
CA LEU A 37 -4.06 11.96 9.77
C LEU A 37 -4.47 10.80 10.70
N ASP A 38 -4.38 9.54 10.28
CA ASP A 38 -4.64 8.40 11.16
C ASP A 38 -3.45 8.14 12.09
N GLU A 39 -3.71 8.02 13.39
CA GLU A 39 -2.65 7.88 14.42
C GLU A 39 -1.82 6.60 14.25
N ARG A 40 -2.45 5.53 13.77
CA ARG A 40 -1.78 4.25 13.51
C ARG A 40 -0.82 4.39 12.34
N ILE A 41 -1.25 5.10 11.29
CA ILE A 41 -0.46 5.36 10.09
C ILE A 41 0.71 6.30 10.41
N LEU A 42 0.48 7.38 11.16
CA LEU A 42 1.54 8.28 11.63
C LEU A 42 2.61 7.53 12.43
N THR A 43 2.16 6.70 13.38
CA THR A 43 3.09 5.90 14.21
C THR A 43 3.88 4.90 13.36
N ALA A 44 3.22 4.24 12.40
CA ALA A 44 3.88 3.31 11.49
C ALA A 44 4.90 4.01 10.59
N ALA A 45 4.53 5.17 10.01
CA ALA A 45 5.43 5.96 9.16
C ALA A 45 6.69 6.40 9.92
N GLY A 46 6.54 6.95 11.13
CA GLY A 46 7.68 7.33 11.97
C GLY A 46 8.61 6.16 12.24
N ARG A 47 8.08 4.99 12.61
CA ARG A 47 8.89 3.77 12.86
C ARG A 47 9.61 3.26 11.61
N LEU A 48 8.95 3.23 10.47
CA LEU A 48 9.55 2.79 9.20
C LEU A 48 10.70 3.71 8.78
N ALA A 49 10.55 5.01 8.98
CA ALA A 49 11.59 5.99 8.71
C ALA A 49 12.76 5.88 9.71
N GLU A 50 12.47 5.81 11.02
CA GLU A 50 13.47 5.67 12.09
C GLU A 50 14.32 4.39 11.92
N GLU A 51 13.69 3.26 11.58
CA GLU A 51 14.39 1.99 11.30
C GLU A 51 15.11 1.99 9.93
N ASN A 52 14.94 3.07 9.14
CA ASN A 52 15.51 3.20 7.78
C ASN A 52 15.18 2.01 6.87
N ILE A 53 13.91 1.56 6.92
CA ILE A 53 13.42 0.44 6.11
C ILE A 53 13.03 0.94 4.71
N LEU A 54 12.26 2.04 4.66
CA LEU A 54 11.77 2.68 3.44
C LEU A 54 11.46 4.15 3.74
N THR A 55 11.19 4.92 2.69
CA THR A 55 10.74 6.32 2.81
C THR A 55 9.21 6.35 2.75
N PRO A 56 8.51 6.61 3.87
CA PRO A 56 7.07 6.80 3.85
C PRO A 56 6.70 8.14 3.22
N ILE A 57 5.63 8.16 2.43
CA ILE A 57 5.00 9.38 1.92
C ILE A 57 3.61 9.47 2.54
N LEU A 58 3.41 10.40 3.47
CA LEU A 58 2.10 10.71 4.04
C LEU A 58 1.35 11.69 3.12
N VAL A 59 0.04 11.48 2.96
CA VAL A 59 -0.81 12.38 2.18
C VAL A 59 -1.75 13.14 3.10
N GLY A 60 -1.90 14.45 2.83
CA GLY A 60 -2.80 15.34 3.54
C GLY A 60 -2.16 16.66 3.94
N ASN A 61 -2.91 17.49 4.65
CA ASN A 61 -2.45 18.81 5.04
C ASN A 61 -1.22 18.75 5.96
N VAL A 62 -0.14 19.37 5.51
CA VAL A 62 1.19 19.29 6.15
C VAL A 62 1.16 19.75 7.59
N GLU A 63 0.53 20.89 7.86
CA GLU A 63 0.50 21.49 9.21
C GLU A 63 -0.26 20.59 10.19
N LYS A 64 -1.42 20.08 9.78
CA LYS A 64 -2.23 19.17 10.61
C LYS A 64 -1.51 17.86 10.90
N ILE A 65 -0.82 17.30 9.91
CA ILE A 65 -0.03 16.05 10.08
C ILE A 65 1.11 16.29 11.07
N GLN A 66 1.86 17.39 10.93
CA GLN A 66 2.96 17.73 11.81
C GLN A 66 2.49 18.01 13.26
N GLU A 67 1.39 18.75 13.43
CA GLU A 67 0.80 19.01 14.74
C GLU A 67 0.38 17.70 15.43
N LYS A 68 -0.30 16.82 14.68
CA LYS A 68 -0.77 15.54 15.21
C LYS A 68 0.40 14.61 15.58
N ALA A 69 1.42 14.51 14.73
CA ALA A 69 2.62 13.73 15.01
C ALA A 69 3.35 14.24 16.27
N LYS A 70 3.45 15.56 16.40
CA LYS A 70 4.02 16.19 17.62
C LYS A 70 3.23 15.83 18.88
N GLY A 71 1.89 15.84 18.78
CA GLY A 71 1.01 15.44 19.89
C GLY A 71 1.18 13.97 20.29
N LEU A 72 1.53 13.10 19.34
CA LEU A 72 1.80 11.69 19.56
C LEU A 72 3.25 11.39 19.94
N GLY A 73 4.14 12.39 19.90
CA GLY A 73 5.59 12.18 20.10
C GLY A 73 6.26 11.39 18.97
N VAL A 74 5.69 11.39 17.78
CA VAL A 74 6.21 10.70 16.61
C VAL A 74 7.14 11.64 15.84
N SER A 75 8.38 11.19 15.55
CA SER A 75 9.28 11.87 14.63
C SER A 75 8.86 11.64 13.18
N LEU A 76 8.84 12.71 12.41
CA LEU A 76 8.62 12.66 10.95
C LEU A 76 9.93 12.95 10.18
N GLU A 77 11.07 12.80 10.81
CA GLU A 77 12.37 12.87 10.13
C GLU A 77 12.44 11.77 9.08
N SER A 78 12.84 12.12 7.86
CA SER A 78 12.85 11.21 6.70
C SER A 78 11.48 10.68 6.26
N VAL A 79 10.38 11.34 6.67
CA VAL A 79 9.03 11.12 6.14
C VAL A 79 8.70 12.25 5.17
N GLU A 80 8.31 11.91 3.95
CA GLU A 80 7.78 12.89 3.00
C GLU A 80 6.30 13.16 3.29
N ILE A 81 5.83 14.40 3.12
CA ILE A 81 4.42 14.76 3.29
C ILE A 81 3.97 15.54 2.06
N TYR A 82 2.95 15.06 1.39
CA TYR A 82 2.37 15.72 0.21
C TYR A 82 0.92 16.13 0.49
N ASP A 83 0.65 17.41 0.28
CA ASP A 83 -0.69 17.99 0.38
C ASP A 83 -1.29 18.11 -1.02
N PRO A 84 -2.35 17.34 -1.35
CA PRO A 84 -2.97 17.43 -2.68
C PRO A 84 -3.47 18.82 -3.03
N GLU A 85 -3.86 19.64 -2.05
CA GLU A 85 -4.30 21.04 -2.30
C GLU A 85 -3.15 21.97 -2.67
N ASN A 86 -1.91 21.63 -2.30
CA ASN A 86 -0.73 22.46 -2.47
C ASN A 86 0.43 21.73 -3.17
N PHE A 87 0.14 20.65 -3.91
CA PHE A 87 1.16 19.88 -4.60
C PHE A 87 1.62 20.57 -5.89
N SER A 88 2.91 20.89 -5.97
CA SER A 88 3.49 21.69 -7.07
C SER A 88 3.37 21.04 -8.45
N GLU A 89 3.26 19.71 -8.51
CA GLU A 89 3.17 18.95 -9.76
C GLU A 89 1.74 18.43 -10.03
N MET A 90 0.71 19.08 -9.45
CA MET A 90 -0.69 18.65 -9.61
C MET A 90 -1.13 18.65 -11.07
N ASP A 91 -0.68 19.62 -11.88
CA ASP A 91 -1.03 19.69 -13.29
C ASP A 91 -0.55 18.45 -14.06
N GLU A 92 0.64 17.95 -13.77
CA GLU A 92 1.18 16.70 -14.35
C GLU A 92 0.28 15.49 -13.97
N LEU A 93 -0.15 15.41 -12.70
CA LEU A 93 -1.03 14.34 -12.25
C LEU A 93 -2.39 14.42 -12.97
N VAL A 94 -2.96 15.61 -13.12
CA VAL A 94 -4.24 15.86 -13.83
C VAL A 94 -4.14 15.40 -15.29
N GLU A 95 -3.12 15.87 -16.02
CA GLU A 95 -2.91 15.50 -17.42
C GLU A 95 -2.77 13.98 -17.58
N ALA A 96 -1.94 13.35 -16.76
CA ALA A 96 -1.73 11.90 -16.80
C ALA A 96 -3.01 11.12 -16.45
N PHE A 97 -3.79 11.60 -15.46
CA PHE A 97 -5.04 10.96 -15.10
C PHE A 97 -6.09 11.06 -16.21
N VAL A 98 -6.28 12.23 -16.82
CA VAL A 98 -7.18 12.43 -17.96
C VAL A 98 -6.79 11.51 -19.12
N ALA A 99 -5.50 11.46 -19.48
CA ALA A 99 -4.98 10.58 -20.51
C ALA A 99 -5.26 9.09 -20.19
N ARG A 100 -5.02 8.68 -18.94
CA ARG A 100 -5.26 7.31 -18.48
C ARG A 100 -6.73 6.93 -18.51
N ARG A 101 -7.63 7.87 -18.25
CA ARG A 101 -9.10 7.68 -18.27
C ARG A 101 -9.70 7.73 -19.68
N LYS A 102 -8.90 8.06 -20.72
CA LYS A 102 -9.32 8.04 -22.13
C LYS A 102 -10.61 8.83 -22.39
N GLY A 103 -10.68 10.06 -21.91
CA GLY A 103 -11.82 10.97 -22.11
C GLY A 103 -13.04 10.70 -21.22
N LYS A 104 -12.94 9.81 -20.23
CA LYS A 104 -14.01 9.54 -19.24
C LYS A 104 -14.06 10.56 -18.10
N VAL A 105 -13.15 11.52 -18.07
CA VAL A 105 -13.05 12.56 -17.05
C VAL A 105 -12.51 13.83 -17.71
N THR A 106 -13.07 14.98 -17.33
CA THR A 106 -12.55 16.29 -17.78
C THR A 106 -11.34 16.70 -16.92
N PRO A 107 -10.50 17.64 -17.34
CA PRO A 107 -9.42 18.17 -16.51
C PRO A 107 -9.92 18.75 -15.18
N GLU A 108 -11.05 19.48 -15.22
CA GLU A 108 -11.66 20.08 -14.03
C GLU A 108 -12.15 19.03 -13.03
N ASP A 109 -12.74 17.95 -13.52
CA ASP A 109 -13.18 16.84 -12.66
C ASP A 109 -11.99 16.03 -12.17
N ALA A 110 -10.96 15.85 -13.00
CA ALA A 110 -9.71 15.20 -12.62
C ALA A 110 -9.04 15.92 -11.44
N ALA A 111 -8.92 17.24 -11.52
CA ALA A 111 -8.35 18.06 -10.44
C ALA A 111 -9.12 17.89 -9.12
N LYS A 112 -10.45 17.78 -9.16
CA LYS A 112 -11.27 17.53 -7.96
C LYS A 112 -11.09 16.10 -7.42
N ILE A 113 -11.07 15.11 -8.31
CA ILE A 113 -10.88 13.70 -7.93
C ILE A 113 -9.52 13.48 -7.28
N LEU A 114 -8.48 14.16 -7.76
CA LEU A 114 -7.12 14.03 -7.25
C LEU A 114 -6.90 14.74 -5.91
N LEU A 115 -7.88 15.45 -5.36
CA LEU A 115 -7.87 15.88 -3.97
C LEU A 115 -8.17 14.72 -3.00
N ASP A 116 -8.75 13.61 -3.49
CA ASP A 116 -8.89 12.38 -2.72
C ASP A 116 -7.52 11.71 -2.54
N GLU A 117 -7.16 11.42 -1.30
CA GLU A 117 -5.84 10.93 -0.90
C GLU A 117 -5.47 9.58 -1.54
N ASN A 118 -6.45 8.69 -1.76
CA ASN A 118 -6.22 7.42 -2.44
C ASN A 118 -6.01 7.58 -3.94
N TYR A 119 -6.77 8.46 -4.60
CA TYR A 119 -6.55 8.78 -6.03
C TYR A 119 -5.21 9.47 -6.24
N PHE A 120 -4.90 10.45 -5.40
CA PHE A 120 -3.62 11.16 -5.42
C PHE A 120 -2.45 10.18 -5.26
N GLY A 121 -2.46 9.39 -4.19
CA GLY A 121 -1.41 8.42 -3.91
C GLY A 121 -1.27 7.36 -5.02
N THR A 122 -2.39 6.92 -5.60
CA THR A 122 -2.36 5.97 -6.73
C THR A 122 -1.72 6.60 -7.98
N MET A 123 -1.92 7.90 -8.22
CA MET A 123 -1.27 8.60 -9.32
C MET A 123 0.23 8.77 -9.10
N LEU A 124 0.69 8.99 -7.86
CA LEU A 124 2.12 8.99 -7.54
C LEU A 124 2.77 7.65 -7.92
N VAL A 125 2.13 6.54 -7.60
CA VAL A 125 2.61 5.21 -7.99
C VAL A 125 2.57 5.04 -9.51
N TYR A 126 1.49 5.44 -10.16
CA TYR A 126 1.37 5.33 -11.62
C TYR A 126 2.44 6.10 -12.39
N LEU A 127 2.88 7.25 -11.85
CA LEU A 127 3.94 8.09 -12.43
C LEU A 127 5.35 7.73 -11.96
N ASN A 128 5.52 6.62 -11.25
CA ASN A 128 6.79 6.18 -10.66
C ASN A 128 7.42 7.21 -9.69
N LYS A 129 6.59 8.06 -9.05
CA LYS A 129 7.02 8.96 -7.97
C LYS A 129 7.04 8.22 -6.62
N ALA A 130 6.42 7.03 -6.55
CA ALA A 130 6.47 6.08 -5.44
C ALA A 130 6.42 4.64 -5.98
N ASP A 131 6.90 3.68 -5.19
CA ASP A 131 6.97 2.26 -5.56
C ASP A 131 5.70 1.49 -5.23
N GLY A 132 4.92 1.99 -4.28
CA GLY A 132 3.68 1.36 -3.86
C GLY A 132 2.81 2.24 -2.97
N LEU A 133 1.62 1.73 -2.65
CA LEU A 133 0.64 2.38 -1.80
C LEU A 133 0.04 1.37 -0.83
N VAL A 134 -0.07 1.74 0.44
CA VAL A 134 -0.75 0.97 1.49
C VAL A 134 -1.83 1.83 2.12
N SER A 135 -3.08 1.40 2.02
CA SER A 135 -4.26 2.11 2.51
C SER A 135 -5.25 1.13 3.16
N GLY A 136 -6.26 1.65 3.84
CA GLY A 136 -7.37 0.88 4.44
C GLY A 136 -7.43 0.96 5.96
N ALA A 137 -6.67 1.85 6.60
CA ALA A 137 -6.78 2.09 8.03
C ALA A 137 -8.09 2.85 8.38
N ALA A 138 -8.50 3.79 7.54
CA ALA A 138 -9.69 4.60 7.70
C ALA A 138 -10.65 4.56 6.49
N HIS A 139 -10.18 4.08 5.33
CA HIS A 139 -10.98 3.96 4.11
C HIS A 139 -11.58 2.56 3.97
N SER A 140 -12.69 2.47 3.24
CA SER A 140 -13.29 1.18 2.87
C SER A 140 -12.45 0.48 1.81
N THR A 141 -12.64 -0.86 1.67
CA THR A 141 -12.02 -1.64 0.60
C THR A 141 -12.34 -1.05 -0.79
N ALA A 142 -13.58 -0.59 -0.99
CA ALA A 142 -14.00 -0.01 -2.26
C ALA A 142 -13.27 1.30 -2.58
N ASP A 143 -13.05 2.16 -1.58
CA ASP A 143 -12.36 3.44 -1.75
C ASP A 143 -10.86 3.25 -2.03
N THR A 144 -10.26 2.20 -1.47
CA THR A 144 -8.86 1.83 -1.73
C THR A 144 -8.69 1.17 -3.10
N VAL A 145 -9.55 0.21 -3.45
CA VAL A 145 -9.39 -0.60 -4.66
C VAL A 145 -9.81 0.13 -5.93
N ARG A 146 -10.82 1.02 -5.85
CA ARG A 146 -11.36 1.74 -7.02
C ARG A 146 -10.31 2.57 -7.76
N PRO A 147 -9.46 3.38 -7.11
CA PRO A 147 -8.36 4.09 -7.78
C PRO A 147 -7.40 3.13 -8.49
N ALA A 148 -7.00 2.06 -7.83
CA ALA A 148 -6.11 1.05 -8.40
C ALA A 148 -6.70 0.41 -9.68
N LEU A 149 -7.99 0.01 -9.65
CA LEU A 149 -8.67 -0.53 -10.83
C LEU A 149 -8.81 0.48 -11.97
N GLN A 150 -8.96 1.75 -11.65
CA GLN A 150 -9.14 2.80 -12.65
C GLN A 150 -7.83 3.26 -13.28
N ILE A 151 -6.75 3.30 -12.51
CA ILE A 151 -5.46 3.88 -12.86
C ILE A 151 -4.44 2.80 -13.21
N ILE A 152 -4.13 1.90 -12.27
CA ILE A 152 -3.11 0.84 -12.46
C ILE A 152 -3.65 -0.23 -13.42
N LYS A 153 -4.85 -0.75 -13.15
CA LYS A 153 -5.52 -1.86 -13.87
C LYS A 153 -4.81 -3.20 -13.63
N THR A 154 -5.29 -4.21 -14.36
CA THR A 154 -4.70 -5.56 -14.35
C THR A 154 -3.45 -5.63 -15.23
N LYS A 155 -2.60 -6.61 -14.98
CA LYS A 155 -1.51 -7.00 -15.87
C LYS A 155 -2.06 -7.48 -17.22
N GLU A 156 -1.22 -7.43 -18.24
CA GLU A 156 -1.56 -8.03 -19.53
C GLU A 156 -1.80 -9.54 -19.37
N GLY A 157 -2.88 -10.03 -19.98
CA GLY A 157 -3.28 -11.44 -19.87
C GLY A 157 -4.03 -11.83 -18.59
N VAL A 158 -4.28 -10.87 -17.68
CA VAL A 158 -5.07 -11.10 -16.45
C VAL A 158 -6.36 -10.30 -16.54
N SER A 159 -7.50 -10.98 -16.45
CA SER A 159 -8.82 -10.36 -16.63
C SER A 159 -9.34 -9.69 -15.34
N LYS A 160 -9.01 -10.25 -14.18
CA LYS A 160 -9.50 -9.79 -12.87
C LYS A 160 -8.38 -9.66 -11.85
N THR A 161 -8.57 -8.75 -10.90
CA THR A 161 -7.74 -8.66 -9.70
C THR A 161 -8.22 -9.65 -8.65
N SER A 162 -7.32 -10.13 -7.80
CA SER A 162 -7.65 -10.96 -6.63
C SER A 162 -6.88 -10.49 -5.40
N GLY A 163 -7.47 -10.72 -4.23
CA GLY A 163 -6.82 -10.47 -2.94
C GLY A 163 -6.09 -11.72 -2.44
N VAL A 164 -4.92 -11.54 -1.85
CA VAL A 164 -4.11 -12.64 -1.30
C VAL A 164 -3.75 -12.35 0.14
N PHE A 165 -3.94 -13.34 1.02
CA PHE A 165 -3.39 -13.35 2.38
C PHE A 165 -2.25 -14.35 2.50
N ILE A 166 -1.15 -13.92 3.07
CA ILE A 166 -0.10 -14.81 3.55
C ILE A 166 -0.43 -15.15 5.00
N MET A 167 -0.86 -16.38 5.23
CA MET A 167 -1.24 -16.89 6.54
C MET A 167 -0.05 -17.61 7.16
N VAL A 168 0.31 -17.24 8.41
CA VAL A 168 1.44 -17.82 9.13
C VAL A 168 0.97 -18.43 10.44
N ARG A 169 1.33 -19.69 10.70
CA ARG A 169 1.07 -20.38 11.97
C ARG A 169 2.32 -21.18 12.36
N GLY A 170 3.12 -20.66 13.27
CA GLY A 170 4.41 -21.25 13.60
C GLY A 170 5.33 -21.30 12.37
N GLU A 171 5.73 -22.50 11.97
CA GLU A 171 6.56 -22.72 10.78
C GLU A 171 5.74 -22.81 9.47
N GLU A 172 4.44 -23.02 9.60
CA GLU A 172 3.54 -23.21 8.47
C GLU A 172 3.17 -21.89 7.84
N LYS A 173 3.28 -21.82 6.53
CA LYS A 173 2.87 -20.66 5.72
C LYS A 173 1.87 -21.13 4.66
N TYR A 174 0.82 -20.35 4.45
CA TYR A 174 -0.21 -20.64 3.45
C TYR A 174 -0.54 -19.38 2.66
N VAL A 175 -0.94 -19.57 1.41
CA VAL A 175 -1.52 -18.52 0.57
C VAL A 175 -3.01 -18.76 0.45
N PHE A 176 -3.82 -17.79 0.91
CA PHE A 176 -5.27 -17.82 0.77
C PHE A 176 -5.69 -16.78 -0.26
N ALA A 177 -6.44 -17.19 -1.29
CA ALA A 177 -6.97 -16.34 -2.35
C ALA A 177 -8.22 -16.97 -2.99
N ASP A 178 -9.19 -16.20 -3.45
CA ASP A 178 -9.36 -14.76 -3.31
C ASP A 178 -9.91 -14.44 -1.92
N CYS A 179 -9.44 -13.35 -1.31
CA CYS A 179 -9.84 -13.04 0.07
C CYS A 179 -11.00 -12.05 0.17
N ALA A 180 -11.23 -11.19 -0.83
CA ALA A 180 -12.18 -10.09 -0.66
C ALA A 180 -12.64 -9.37 -1.95
N ILE A 181 -12.16 -9.74 -3.14
CA ILE A 181 -12.38 -8.97 -4.36
C ILE A 181 -13.52 -9.55 -5.20
N ASN A 182 -13.52 -10.87 -5.42
CA ASN A 182 -14.47 -11.53 -6.32
C ASN A 182 -15.58 -12.22 -5.52
N ILE A 183 -16.82 -11.74 -5.68
CA ILE A 183 -17.98 -12.26 -4.93
C ILE A 183 -18.41 -13.65 -5.45
N ALA A 184 -18.37 -13.86 -6.76
CA ALA A 184 -18.81 -15.10 -7.40
C ALA A 184 -17.88 -15.42 -8.59
N PRO A 185 -16.65 -15.96 -8.32
CA PRO A 185 -15.71 -16.31 -9.37
C PRO A 185 -16.23 -17.52 -10.16
N ASP A 186 -16.11 -17.46 -11.48
CA ASP A 186 -16.35 -18.61 -12.35
C ASP A 186 -15.11 -19.50 -12.46
N SER A 187 -15.17 -20.55 -13.28
CA SER A 187 -14.07 -21.51 -13.43
C SER A 187 -12.81 -20.89 -14.04
N GLN A 188 -12.96 -19.91 -14.93
CA GLN A 188 -11.85 -19.18 -15.53
C GLN A 188 -11.20 -18.26 -14.50
N ASP A 189 -12.02 -17.56 -13.73
CA ASP A 189 -11.56 -16.69 -12.62
C ASP A 189 -10.75 -17.50 -11.60
N LEU A 190 -11.26 -18.67 -11.18
CA LEU A 190 -10.57 -19.55 -10.23
C LEU A 190 -9.20 -20.01 -10.76
N ALA A 191 -9.12 -20.33 -12.05
CA ALA A 191 -7.86 -20.70 -12.68
C ALA A 191 -6.85 -19.54 -12.68
N GLU A 192 -7.28 -18.32 -13.03
CA GLU A 192 -6.43 -17.13 -13.00
C GLU A 192 -5.98 -16.80 -11.57
N ILE A 193 -6.89 -16.84 -10.58
CA ILE A 193 -6.58 -16.65 -9.16
C ILE A 193 -5.51 -17.64 -8.69
N ALA A 194 -5.67 -18.93 -9.04
CA ALA A 194 -4.71 -19.97 -8.65
C ALA A 194 -3.32 -19.71 -9.25
N ILE A 195 -3.23 -19.34 -10.54
CA ILE A 195 -1.96 -19.06 -11.22
C ILE A 195 -1.25 -17.84 -10.60
N GLU A 196 -1.97 -16.74 -10.35
CA GLU A 196 -1.37 -15.54 -9.77
C GLU A 196 -0.99 -15.76 -8.29
N SER A 197 -1.79 -16.51 -7.54
CA SER A 197 -1.49 -16.87 -6.16
C SER A 197 -0.25 -17.76 -6.04
N ALA A 198 -0.06 -18.71 -6.97
CA ALA A 198 1.14 -19.53 -7.03
C ALA A 198 2.41 -18.69 -7.29
N LYS A 199 2.32 -17.62 -8.07
CA LYS A 199 3.44 -16.68 -8.26
C LYS A 199 3.75 -15.95 -6.95
N THR A 200 2.72 -15.51 -6.22
CA THR A 200 2.89 -14.88 -4.92
C THR A 200 3.51 -15.86 -3.90
N ALA A 201 3.02 -17.10 -3.85
CA ALA A 201 3.56 -18.13 -2.96
C ALA A 201 5.09 -18.29 -3.13
N ARG A 202 5.56 -18.38 -4.39
CA ARG A 202 7.00 -18.48 -4.68
C ARG A 202 7.81 -17.27 -4.21
N MET A 203 7.25 -16.07 -4.19
CA MET A 203 7.94 -14.87 -3.68
C MET A 203 8.19 -14.94 -2.16
N PHE A 204 7.44 -15.78 -1.44
CA PHE A 204 7.54 -15.98 0.00
C PHE A 204 8.10 -17.34 0.39
N ASP A 205 8.70 -18.07 -0.57
CA ASP A 205 9.23 -19.43 -0.38
C ASP A 205 8.16 -20.36 0.24
N ILE A 206 6.96 -20.32 -0.34
CA ILE A 206 5.83 -21.19 0.00
C ILE A 206 5.64 -22.17 -1.16
N ASP A 207 5.79 -23.48 -0.89
CA ASP A 207 5.64 -24.59 -1.84
C ASP A 207 4.17 -25.02 -2.03
#